data_5dbb4a2500da8b02bd2aeff7727c62df
#
_entry.id   5dbb4a2500da8b02bd2aeff7727c62df
#
_cell.length_a   1.000
_cell.length_b   1.000
_cell.length_c   1.000
_cell.angle_alpha   90.00
_cell.angle_beta   90.00
_cell.angle_gamma   90.00
#
_symmetry.space_group_name_H-M   'P 1'
#
loop_
_entity.id
_entity.type
_entity.pdbx_description
1 polymer ?
#
loop_
_entity_poly.entity_id
_entity_poly.type
_entity_poly.pdbx_seq_one_letter_code
_entity_poly.pdbx_strand_id
1 'polypeptide(L)'
;MTDWSRFLAARGGHLAGDLVLAFAETPASYTALLAAAVLCDRGDLGAISLTGPDSAKFLQGQSTADFSELAPGGALQGACCNLQGRVFTSFVSAATDAGILLVMNRALIAPSLQTLTKYAVFSKTRLADASDAYRILGLAGNGAAASLATLGLRIPDRGSALAADGTLAIHCGDTRFLLAVPAAQAQTRWLELEGHARPAGLPLWHLLDIRAGQADVRPETGDQFLPQMLDYHRTGAVSFTKGCYTGQEVVARTQYRGKLKRHLHRLGIATSNPPAPGSAIALPGDANPAGTVVIAAPAGAERCEALVVLRDEARNAGVLEFGDARAPVEFLPLPYATE
;
A
#
# COMPACT_ATOMS: atom_id res chain seq x y z
N MET A 1 -2.84 15.83 18.36
CA MET A 1 -4.06 15.01 18.03
C MET A 1 -5.02 15.87 17.24
N THR A 2 -5.40 15.42 16.06
CA THR A 2 -6.43 16.01 15.19
C THR A 2 -7.83 15.73 15.76
N ASP A 3 -8.88 16.40 15.25
CA ASP A 3 -10.27 16.08 15.63
C ASP A 3 -10.63 14.63 15.28
N TRP A 4 -10.09 14.13 14.19
CA TRP A 4 -10.27 12.75 13.75
C TRP A 4 -9.63 11.75 14.72
N SER A 5 -8.38 11.93 15.10
CA SER A 5 -7.72 11.07 16.06
C SER A 5 -8.36 11.11 17.46
N ARG A 6 -8.87 12.27 17.90
CA ARG A 6 -9.69 12.37 19.12
C ARG A 6 -11.00 11.58 19.03
N PHE A 7 -11.68 11.66 17.88
CA PHE A 7 -12.89 10.87 17.64
C PHE A 7 -12.62 9.37 17.75
N LEU A 8 -11.55 8.86 17.11
CA LEU A 8 -11.20 7.45 17.17
C LEU A 8 -10.76 7.02 18.58
N ALA A 9 -10.00 7.85 19.29
CA ALA A 9 -9.61 7.60 20.68
C ALA A 9 -10.84 7.46 21.62
N ALA A 10 -11.82 8.36 21.47
CA ALA A 10 -13.08 8.30 22.23
C ALA A 10 -13.89 7.02 21.97
N ARG A 11 -13.63 6.31 20.86
CA ARG A 11 -14.24 5.03 20.49
C ARG A 11 -13.38 3.81 20.88
N GLY A 12 -12.35 4.00 21.69
CA GLY A 12 -11.48 2.94 22.18
C GLY A 12 -10.24 2.70 21.32
N GLY A 13 -9.96 3.58 20.37
CA GLY A 13 -8.71 3.51 19.59
C GLY A 13 -7.47 3.80 20.41
N HIS A 14 -6.50 2.89 20.40
CA HIS A 14 -5.17 3.08 20.97
C HIS A 14 -4.25 3.68 19.91
N LEU A 15 -3.76 4.91 20.13
CA LEU A 15 -3.01 5.66 19.14
C LEU A 15 -1.53 5.79 19.49
N ALA A 16 -0.69 5.79 18.42
CA ALA A 16 0.67 6.33 18.46
C ALA A 16 0.73 7.55 17.53
N GLY A 17 0.85 8.75 18.10
CA GLY A 17 0.62 9.98 17.36
C GLY A 17 -0.82 10.08 16.88
N ASP A 18 -1.01 10.18 15.56
CA ASP A 18 -2.34 10.16 14.92
C ASP A 18 -2.69 8.81 14.29
N LEU A 19 -1.84 7.77 14.44
CA LEU A 19 -2.08 6.43 13.89
C LEU A 19 -2.77 5.53 14.92
N VAL A 20 -3.83 4.87 14.53
CA VAL A 20 -4.53 3.88 15.38
C VAL A 20 -3.81 2.53 15.26
N LEU A 21 -3.23 2.08 16.37
CA LEU A 21 -2.51 0.81 16.44
C LEU A 21 -3.41 -0.37 16.82
N ALA A 22 -4.47 -0.12 17.57
CA ALA A 22 -5.44 -1.14 17.97
C ALA A 22 -6.73 -0.48 18.45
N PHE A 23 -7.80 -1.28 18.51
CA PHE A 23 -8.98 -1.04 19.34
C PHE A 23 -9.00 -2.09 20.48
N ALA A 24 -9.85 -3.11 20.37
CA ALA A 24 -9.91 -4.19 21.36
C ALA A 24 -9.26 -5.49 20.87
N GLU A 25 -8.79 -5.53 19.63
CA GLU A 25 -8.21 -6.72 19.04
C GLU A 25 -6.76 -6.98 19.49
N THR A 26 -6.41 -8.24 19.42
CA THR A 26 -5.02 -8.72 19.58
C THR A 26 -4.61 -9.50 18.32
N PRO A 27 -3.31 -9.69 18.06
CA PRO A 27 -2.87 -10.48 16.92
C PRO A 27 -3.44 -11.91 16.89
N ALA A 28 -3.75 -12.49 18.05
CA ALA A 28 -4.37 -13.81 18.15
C ALA A 28 -5.84 -13.82 17.65
N SER A 29 -6.53 -12.68 17.70
CA SER A 29 -7.94 -12.58 17.27
C SER A 29 -8.11 -12.23 15.77
N TYR A 30 -7.06 -11.93 15.04
CA TYR A 30 -7.13 -11.43 13.67
C TYR A 30 -7.89 -12.36 12.71
N THR A 31 -7.64 -13.67 12.80
CA THR A 31 -8.36 -14.64 11.94
C THR A 31 -9.87 -14.63 12.17
N ALA A 32 -10.30 -14.53 13.43
CA ALA A 32 -11.72 -14.47 13.76
C ALA A 32 -12.36 -13.16 13.31
N LEU A 33 -11.64 -12.04 13.39
CA LEU A 33 -12.13 -10.74 12.91
C LEU A 33 -12.32 -10.72 11.40
N LEU A 34 -11.41 -11.31 10.64
CA LEU A 34 -11.48 -11.37 9.18
C LEU A 34 -12.56 -12.31 8.66
N ALA A 35 -13.10 -13.22 9.47
CA ALA A 35 -14.27 -14.01 9.14
C ALA A 35 -15.57 -13.15 9.03
N ALA A 36 -15.57 -11.96 9.64
CA ALA A 36 -16.63 -10.95 9.51
C ALA A 36 -16.17 -9.80 8.60
N ALA A 37 -16.36 -8.56 9.03
CA ALA A 37 -15.77 -7.38 8.41
C ALA A 37 -14.95 -6.58 9.42
N VAL A 38 -13.86 -5.98 8.98
CA VAL A 38 -13.04 -5.07 9.75
C VAL A 38 -12.96 -3.70 9.09
N LEU A 39 -12.95 -2.65 9.92
CA LEU A 39 -12.82 -1.26 9.53
C LEU A 39 -11.55 -0.69 10.16
N CYS A 40 -10.62 -0.23 9.34
CA CYS A 40 -9.35 0.34 9.79
C CYS A 40 -9.24 1.80 9.37
N ASP A 41 -8.72 2.65 10.24
CA ASP A 41 -8.21 3.96 9.84
C ASP A 41 -6.86 3.77 9.14
N ARG A 42 -6.75 4.29 7.91
CA ARG A 42 -5.52 4.30 7.12
C ARG A 42 -4.85 5.69 7.21
N GLY A 43 -4.66 6.17 8.44
CA GLY A 43 -3.97 7.43 8.71
C GLY A 43 -2.51 7.47 8.20
N ASP A 44 -1.93 6.30 7.90
CA ASP A 44 -0.64 6.13 7.21
C ASP A 44 -0.68 6.52 5.73
N LEU A 45 -1.86 6.66 5.13
CA LEU A 45 -2.07 7.08 3.76
C LEU A 45 -2.54 8.54 3.67
N GLY A 46 -2.22 9.15 2.55
CA GLY A 46 -2.72 10.44 2.13
C GLY A 46 -3.06 10.40 0.65
N ALA A 47 -3.39 11.54 0.08
CA ALA A 47 -3.79 11.63 -1.31
C ALA A 47 -3.15 12.81 -2.04
N ILE A 48 -2.81 12.61 -3.31
CA ILE A 48 -2.51 13.68 -4.28
C ILE A 48 -3.66 13.74 -5.27
N SER A 49 -4.23 14.92 -5.46
CA SER A 49 -5.19 15.18 -6.54
C SER A 49 -4.49 15.75 -7.77
N LEU A 50 -4.85 15.24 -8.94
CA LEU A 50 -4.47 15.80 -10.23
C LEU A 50 -5.74 16.26 -10.95
N THR A 51 -5.78 17.55 -11.30
CA THR A 51 -6.90 18.16 -12.02
C THR A 51 -6.41 18.81 -13.32
N GLY A 52 -7.24 18.74 -14.35
CA GLY A 52 -6.92 19.29 -15.66
C GLY A 52 -6.86 18.24 -16.77
N PRO A 53 -6.97 18.68 -18.05
CA PRO A 53 -7.14 17.77 -19.18
C PRO A 53 -5.92 16.89 -19.48
N ASP A 54 -4.74 17.29 -19.05
CA ASP A 54 -3.51 16.53 -19.31
C ASP A 54 -3.13 15.59 -18.15
N SER A 55 -3.96 15.45 -17.09
CA SER A 55 -3.59 14.69 -15.89
C SER A 55 -3.23 13.22 -16.17
N ALA A 56 -4.06 12.51 -16.96
CA ALA A 56 -3.76 11.12 -17.35
C ALA A 56 -2.51 11.03 -18.23
N LYS A 57 -2.37 11.95 -19.22
CA LYS A 57 -1.19 12.01 -20.10
C LYS A 57 0.10 12.32 -19.31
N PHE A 58 0.01 13.18 -18.31
CA PHE A 58 1.13 13.48 -17.41
C PHE A 58 1.56 12.23 -16.63
N LEU A 59 0.60 11.56 -15.99
CA LEU A 59 0.89 10.33 -15.24
C LEU A 59 1.36 9.19 -16.15
N GLN A 60 0.91 9.15 -17.41
CA GLN A 60 1.42 8.22 -18.41
C GLN A 60 2.93 8.36 -18.60
N GLY A 61 3.48 9.56 -18.58
CA GLY A 61 4.92 9.83 -18.72
C GLY A 61 5.71 9.74 -17.40
N GLN A 62 5.07 9.70 -16.25
CA GLN A 62 5.74 9.75 -14.94
C GLN A 62 5.65 8.45 -14.15
N SER A 63 4.78 7.52 -14.50
CA SER A 63 4.53 6.32 -13.72
C SER A 63 4.67 5.03 -14.51
N THR A 64 4.76 3.93 -13.82
CA THR A 64 4.84 2.57 -14.38
C THR A 64 3.49 2.04 -14.88
N ALA A 65 2.35 2.58 -14.38
CA ALA A 65 1.02 2.18 -14.78
C ALA A 65 0.61 2.77 -16.13
N ASP A 66 -0.27 2.09 -16.85
CA ASP A 66 -0.80 2.57 -18.12
C ASP A 66 -2.05 3.41 -17.93
N PHE A 67 -1.88 4.72 -17.82
CA PHE A 67 -2.97 5.67 -17.63
C PHE A 67 -3.82 5.90 -18.89
N SER A 68 -3.43 5.37 -20.06
CA SER A 68 -4.32 5.35 -21.23
C SER A 68 -5.48 4.36 -21.06
N GLU A 69 -5.35 3.40 -20.13
CA GLU A 69 -6.38 2.43 -19.78
C GLU A 69 -7.28 2.88 -18.62
N LEU A 70 -6.99 4.04 -18.01
CA LEU A 70 -7.79 4.55 -16.89
C LEU A 70 -9.12 5.10 -17.41
N ALA A 71 -10.14 4.26 -17.47
CA ALA A 71 -11.51 4.65 -17.79
C ALA A 71 -12.19 5.39 -16.62
N PRO A 72 -13.29 6.12 -16.85
CA PRO A 72 -14.17 6.58 -15.78
C PRO A 72 -14.58 5.43 -14.85
N GLY A 73 -14.41 5.61 -13.54
CA GLY A 73 -14.62 4.54 -12.56
C GLY A 73 -13.51 3.47 -12.54
N GLY A 74 -12.42 3.68 -13.27
CA GLY A 74 -11.25 2.81 -13.21
C GLY A 74 -10.32 3.16 -12.04
N ALA A 75 -9.55 2.16 -11.61
CA ALA A 75 -8.46 2.32 -10.67
C ALA A 75 -7.23 1.53 -11.14
N LEU A 76 -6.05 2.09 -10.93
CA LEU A 76 -4.78 1.47 -11.30
C LEU A 76 -3.82 1.49 -10.12
N GLN A 77 -3.06 0.42 -9.96
CA GLN A 77 -1.86 0.45 -9.13
C GLN A 77 -0.67 0.93 -9.98
N GLY A 78 0.25 1.66 -9.36
CA GLY A 78 1.41 2.15 -10.06
C GLY A 78 2.49 2.66 -9.13
N ALA A 79 3.62 3.03 -9.72
CA ALA A 79 4.75 3.61 -9.03
C ALA A 79 5.40 4.69 -9.89
N CYS A 80 6.10 5.62 -9.24
CA CYS A 80 7.01 6.53 -9.91
C CYS A 80 8.45 6.13 -9.62
N CYS A 81 9.29 6.17 -10.66
CA CYS A 81 10.69 5.82 -10.57
C CYS A 81 11.59 7.03 -10.80
N ASN A 82 12.78 6.99 -10.19
CA ASN A 82 13.87 7.88 -10.56
C ASN A 82 14.53 7.44 -11.88
N LEU A 83 15.52 8.19 -12.36
CA LEU A 83 16.24 7.90 -13.62
C LEU A 83 17.00 6.56 -13.58
N GLN A 84 17.31 6.03 -12.39
CA GLN A 84 17.93 4.72 -12.18
C GLN A 84 16.89 3.58 -12.12
N GLY A 85 15.62 3.87 -12.42
CA GLY A 85 14.51 2.90 -12.38
C GLY A 85 14.09 2.47 -10.98
N ARG A 86 14.60 3.14 -9.93
CA ARG A 86 14.22 2.81 -8.55
C ARG A 86 12.96 3.54 -8.15
N VAL A 87 12.08 2.81 -7.47
CA VAL A 87 10.78 3.33 -7.03
C VAL A 87 10.98 4.31 -5.86
N PHE A 88 10.56 5.56 -6.03
CA PHE A 88 10.53 6.52 -4.92
C PHE A 88 9.14 6.66 -4.29
N THR A 89 8.08 6.28 -5.00
CA THR A 89 6.72 6.21 -4.44
C THR A 89 5.87 5.20 -5.19
N SER A 90 4.94 4.57 -4.49
CA SER A 90 3.89 3.70 -5.03
C SER A 90 2.52 4.23 -4.64
N PHE A 91 1.50 3.94 -5.43
CA PHE A 91 0.16 4.45 -5.23
C PHE A 91 -0.92 3.52 -5.80
N VAL A 92 -2.13 3.71 -5.31
CA VAL A 92 -3.36 3.30 -5.98
C VAL A 92 -4.03 4.56 -6.51
N SER A 93 -4.32 4.61 -7.80
CA SER A 93 -5.01 5.73 -8.43
C SER A 93 -6.47 5.38 -8.72
N ALA A 94 -7.33 6.39 -8.69
CA ALA A 94 -8.70 6.26 -9.13
C ALA A 94 -9.14 7.50 -9.93
N ALA A 95 -9.92 7.26 -11.00
CA ALA A 95 -10.58 8.32 -11.73
C ALA A 95 -11.74 8.87 -10.90
N THR A 96 -11.84 10.20 -10.83
CA THR A 96 -12.91 10.95 -10.18
C THR A 96 -13.50 11.96 -11.16
N ASP A 97 -14.67 12.53 -10.86
CA ASP A 97 -15.27 13.58 -11.68
C ASP A 97 -14.37 14.84 -11.77
N ALA A 98 -13.55 15.08 -10.76
CA ALA A 98 -12.63 16.23 -10.72
C ALA A 98 -11.27 15.96 -11.38
N GLY A 99 -10.95 14.70 -11.71
CA GLY A 99 -9.66 14.29 -12.26
C GLY A 99 -9.19 12.94 -11.74
N ILE A 100 -7.96 12.88 -11.22
CA ILE A 100 -7.35 11.63 -10.72
C ILE A 100 -6.93 11.82 -9.26
N LEU A 101 -7.26 10.87 -8.41
CA LEU A 101 -6.78 10.79 -7.03
C LEU A 101 -5.71 9.70 -6.94
N LEU A 102 -4.52 10.01 -6.40
CA LEU A 102 -3.49 9.04 -6.06
C LEU A 102 -3.49 8.87 -4.55
N VAL A 103 -3.79 7.67 -4.07
CA VAL A 103 -3.70 7.29 -2.65
C VAL A 103 -2.34 6.61 -2.42
N MET A 104 -1.54 7.13 -1.50
CA MET A 104 -0.18 6.68 -1.27
C MET A 104 0.26 6.89 0.18
N ASN A 105 1.45 6.41 0.55
CA ASN A 105 2.02 6.68 1.87
C ASN A 105 2.06 8.19 2.17
N ARG A 106 1.48 8.60 3.30
CA ARG A 106 1.30 10.01 3.66
C ARG A 106 2.63 10.76 3.77
N ALA A 107 3.66 10.12 4.29
CA ALA A 107 4.98 10.73 4.43
C ALA A 107 5.69 10.96 3.08
N LEU A 108 5.25 10.28 2.02
CA LEU A 108 5.78 10.47 0.66
C LEU A 108 5.02 11.50 -0.17
N ILE A 109 3.93 12.10 0.34
CA ILE A 109 3.15 13.11 -0.40
C ILE A 109 4.00 14.33 -0.76
N ALA A 110 4.61 14.96 0.23
CA ALA A 110 5.40 16.18 0.01
C ALA A 110 6.61 15.97 -0.92
N PRO A 111 7.47 14.94 -0.73
CA PRO A 111 8.58 14.68 -1.65
C PRO A 111 8.12 14.26 -3.05
N SER A 112 6.99 13.55 -3.16
CA SER A 112 6.40 13.19 -4.47
C SER A 112 5.89 14.41 -5.20
N LEU A 113 5.16 15.31 -4.53
CA LEU A 113 4.72 16.59 -5.11
C LEU A 113 5.91 17.45 -5.55
N GLN A 114 6.93 17.57 -4.71
CA GLN A 114 8.15 18.32 -5.05
C GLN A 114 8.81 17.79 -6.32
N THR A 115 8.84 16.46 -6.50
CA THR A 115 9.43 15.81 -7.67
C THR A 115 8.53 15.96 -8.89
N LEU A 116 7.27 15.58 -8.80
CA LEU A 116 6.35 15.53 -9.93
C LEU A 116 6.02 16.92 -10.48
N THR A 117 5.89 17.95 -9.63
CA THR A 117 5.58 19.31 -10.06
C THR A 117 6.63 19.88 -11.01
N LYS A 118 7.92 19.49 -10.86
CA LYS A 118 8.98 19.91 -11.79
C LYS A 118 8.73 19.47 -13.23
N TYR A 119 8.09 18.31 -13.41
CA TYR A 119 7.78 17.75 -14.73
C TYR A 119 6.41 18.23 -15.26
N ALA A 120 5.56 18.80 -14.41
CA ALA A 120 4.23 19.26 -14.79
C ALA A 120 4.19 20.63 -15.47
N VAL A 121 5.31 21.36 -15.53
CA VAL A 121 5.40 22.77 -16.00
C VAL A 121 4.81 22.98 -17.41
N PHE A 122 4.93 21.97 -18.29
CA PHE A 122 4.41 22.03 -19.66
C PHE A 122 3.10 21.27 -19.86
N SER A 123 2.48 20.81 -18.77
CA SER A 123 1.24 20.03 -18.80
C SER A 123 0.09 20.85 -18.23
N LYS A 124 -1.09 20.79 -18.87
CA LYS A 124 -2.31 21.41 -18.33
C LYS A 124 -2.89 20.51 -17.22
N THR A 125 -2.06 20.26 -16.17
CA THR A 125 -2.43 19.53 -14.99
C THR A 125 -1.97 20.29 -13.75
N ARG A 126 -2.76 20.23 -12.69
CA ARG A 126 -2.44 20.77 -11.36
C ARG A 126 -2.40 19.63 -10.37
N LEU A 127 -1.28 19.50 -9.66
CA LEU A 127 -1.10 18.58 -8.55
C LEU A 127 -1.29 19.33 -7.23
N ALA A 128 -1.98 18.72 -6.28
CA ALA A 128 -2.15 19.27 -4.94
C ALA A 128 -2.19 18.15 -3.90
N ASP A 129 -1.69 18.44 -2.69
CA ASP A 129 -1.95 17.59 -1.52
C ASP A 129 -3.44 17.66 -1.18
N ALA A 130 -4.11 16.53 -1.26
CA ALA A 130 -5.52 16.36 -0.92
C ALA A 130 -5.72 15.58 0.39
N SER A 131 -4.64 15.32 1.15
CA SER A 131 -4.69 14.49 2.35
C SER A 131 -5.61 15.03 3.44
N ASP A 132 -5.80 16.34 3.51
CA ASP A 132 -6.72 16.94 4.48
C ASP A 132 -8.17 16.98 3.98
N ALA A 133 -8.39 16.85 2.67
CA ALA A 133 -9.72 16.77 2.07
C ALA A 133 -10.37 15.40 2.26
N TYR A 134 -9.56 14.35 2.47
CA TYR A 134 -10.03 12.97 2.61
C TYR A 134 -9.51 12.32 3.88
N ARG A 135 -10.29 11.34 4.39
CA ARG A 135 -9.81 10.30 5.30
C ARG A 135 -9.80 8.99 4.53
N ILE A 136 -8.68 8.28 4.59
CA ILE A 136 -8.57 6.98 3.95
C ILE A 136 -8.92 5.92 4.99
N LEU A 137 -9.92 5.11 4.67
CA LEU A 137 -10.35 3.99 5.51
C LEU A 137 -10.07 2.69 4.77
N GLY A 138 -9.80 1.63 5.52
CA GLY A 138 -9.69 0.28 5.01
C GLY A 138 -10.90 -0.54 5.45
N LEU A 139 -11.54 -1.22 4.53
CA LEU A 139 -12.63 -2.16 4.79
C LEU A 139 -12.24 -3.53 4.24
N ALA A 140 -12.23 -4.57 5.08
CA ALA A 140 -11.80 -5.89 4.66
C ALA A 140 -12.56 -7.01 5.38
N GLY A 141 -12.40 -8.26 4.89
CA GLY A 141 -13.02 -9.46 5.46
C GLY A 141 -14.26 -9.90 4.70
N ASN A 142 -14.81 -11.06 5.09
CA ASN A 142 -15.91 -11.70 4.35
C ASN A 142 -17.20 -10.85 4.31
N GLY A 143 -17.41 -9.99 5.31
CA GLY A 143 -18.56 -9.08 5.40
C GLY A 143 -18.34 -7.71 4.76
N ALA A 144 -17.16 -7.42 4.21
CA ALA A 144 -16.80 -6.09 3.69
C ALA A 144 -17.76 -5.63 2.57
N ALA A 145 -18.12 -6.52 1.67
CA ALA A 145 -19.07 -6.23 0.59
C ALA A 145 -20.46 -5.81 1.10
N ALA A 146 -20.96 -6.49 2.13
CA ALA A 146 -22.24 -6.13 2.76
C ALA A 146 -22.14 -4.77 3.47
N SER A 147 -20.98 -4.46 4.07
CA SER A 147 -20.74 -3.17 4.71
C SER A 147 -20.67 -2.02 3.68
N LEU A 148 -20.15 -2.24 2.47
CA LEU A 148 -20.19 -1.23 1.39
C LEU A 148 -21.63 -0.87 0.99
N ALA A 149 -22.52 -1.85 0.97
CA ALA A 149 -23.93 -1.63 0.60
C ALA A 149 -24.63 -0.63 1.54
N THR A 150 -24.22 -0.52 2.81
CA THR A 150 -24.77 0.45 3.76
C THR A 150 -24.45 1.90 3.38
N LEU A 151 -23.37 2.11 2.62
CA LEU A 151 -23.00 3.40 2.05
C LEU A 151 -23.66 3.67 0.68
N GLY A 152 -24.60 2.83 0.23
CA GLY A 152 -25.20 2.92 -1.10
C GLY A 152 -24.24 2.53 -2.23
N LEU A 153 -23.08 1.93 -1.91
CA LEU A 153 -22.09 1.49 -2.88
C LEU A 153 -22.32 0.02 -3.27
N ARG A 154 -22.23 -0.26 -4.56
CA ARG A 154 -22.09 -1.65 -5.04
C ARG A 154 -20.62 -2.08 -4.85
N ILE A 155 -20.37 -3.38 -4.93
CA ILE A 155 -19.00 -3.89 -4.98
C ILE A 155 -18.39 -3.46 -6.32
N PRO A 156 -17.30 -2.66 -6.33
CA PRO A 156 -16.58 -2.38 -7.56
C PRO A 156 -15.87 -3.63 -8.05
N ASP A 157 -15.68 -3.75 -9.36
CA ASP A 157 -14.82 -4.79 -9.93
C ASP A 157 -13.36 -4.58 -9.45
N ARG A 158 -12.59 -5.65 -9.43
CA ARG A 158 -11.17 -5.56 -9.05
C ARG A 158 -10.43 -4.57 -9.96
N GLY A 159 -9.67 -3.66 -9.38
CA GLY A 159 -9.01 -2.60 -10.14
C GLY A 159 -9.97 -1.53 -10.65
N SER A 160 -11.13 -1.39 -10.00
CA SER A 160 -12.07 -0.29 -10.27
C SER A 160 -12.42 0.46 -8.99
N ALA A 161 -13.06 1.61 -9.16
CA ALA A 161 -13.52 2.45 -8.07
C ALA A 161 -14.95 2.92 -8.34
N LEU A 162 -15.75 3.03 -7.29
CA LEU A 162 -17.11 3.57 -7.33
C LEU A 162 -17.23 4.72 -6.35
N ALA A 163 -17.99 5.74 -6.73
CA ALA A 163 -18.28 6.89 -5.90
C ALA A 163 -19.76 6.96 -5.55
N ALA A 164 -20.05 7.31 -4.30
CA ALA A 164 -21.38 7.71 -3.84
C ALA A 164 -21.21 8.80 -2.78
N ASP A 165 -21.98 9.87 -2.88
CA ASP A 165 -21.97 11.01 -1.94
C ASP A 165 -20.55 11.53 -1.62
N GLY A 166 -19.68 11.54 -2.64
CA GLY A 166 -18.27 11.96 -2.52
C GLY A 166 -17.33 10.92 -1.91
N THR A 167 -17.82 9.80 -1.37
CA THR A 167 -16.99 8.67 -0.93
C THR A 167 -16.61 7.82 -2.14
N LEU A 168 -15.30 7.58 -2.30
CA LEU A 168 -14.74 6.75 -3.35
C LEU A 168 -14.31 5.41 -2.75
N ALA A 169 -14.87 4.30 -3.23
CA ALA A 169 -14.46 2.95 -2.84
C ALA A 169 -13.61 2.32 -3.93
N ILE A 170 -12.39 1.92 -3.60
CA ILE A 170 -11.42 1.30 -4.51
C ILE A 170 -11.25 -0.17 -4.12
N HIS A 171 -11.45 -1.10 -5.04
CA HIS A 171 -11.28 -2.53 -4.81
C HIS A 171 -9.81 -2.93 -4.98
N CYS A 172 -9.14 -3.24 -3.87
CA CYS A 172 -7.72 -3.59 -3.83
C CYS A 172 -7.45 -5.11 -4.00
N GLY A 173 -8.47 -5.87 -4.34
CA GLY A 173 -8.39 -7.34 -4.50
C GLY A 173 -8.90 -8.11 -3.29
N ASP A 174 -9.28 -9.37 -3.50
CA ASP A 174 -9.97 -10.24 -2.54
C ASP A 174 -11.17 -9.51 -1.91
N THR A 175 -11.21 -9.43 -0.59
CA THR A 175 -12.26 -8.74 0.17
C THR A 175 -11.76 -7.42 0.76
N ARG A 176 -10.82 -6.73 0.10
CA ARG A 176 -10.20 -5.50 0.59
C ARG A 176 -10.58 -4.29 -0.24
N PHE A 177 -11.00 -3.23 0.43
CA PHE A 177 -11.39 -1.96 -0.17
C PHE A 177 -10.70 -0.81 0.56
N LEU A 178 -10.18 0.14 -0.20
CA LEU A 178 -9.81 1.46 0.32
C LEU A 178 -10.95 2.44 0.05
N LEU A 179 -11.32 3.19 1.06
CA LEU A 179 -12.36 4.21 0.98
C LEU A 179 -11.69 5.58 1.15
N ALA A 180 -11.75 6.43 0.12
CA ALA A 180 -11.41 7.84 0.27
C ALA A 180 -12.71 8.59 0.61
N VAL A 181 -12.86 8.94 1.88
CA VAL A 181 -14.06 9.58 2.44
C VAL A 181 -13.79 11.07 2.60
N PRO A 182 -14.65 11.97 2.11
CA PRO A 182 -14.53 13.39 2.38
C PRO A 182 -14.38 13.67 3.88
N ALA A 183 -13.39 14.47 4.28
CA ALA A 183 -13.05 14.66 5.69
C ALA A 183 -14.25 15.17 6.52
N ALA A 184 -15.10 16.00 5.91
CA ALA A 184 -16.33 16.51 6.56
C ALA A 184 -17.35 15.40 6.86
N GLN A 185 -17.31 14.28 6.16
CA GLN A 185 -18.24 13.16 6.32
C GLN A 185 -17.61 11.97 7.08
N ALA A 186 -16.31 12.04 7.39
CA ALA A 186 -15.56 10.88 7.88
C ALA A 186 -16.14 10.27 9.15
N GLN A 187 -16.56 11.10 10.12
CA GLN A 187 -17.18 10.59 11.35
C GLN A 187 -18.51 9.89 11.09
N THR A 188 -19.37 10.46 10.24
CA THR A 188 -20.67 9.88 9.88
C THR A 188 -20.45 8.54 9.19
N ARG A 189 -19.57 8.49 8.16
CA ARG A 189 -19.29 7.25 7.43
C ARG A 189 -18.62 6.18 8.29
N TRP A 190 -17.76 6.57 9.22
CA TRP A 190 -17.21 5.64 10.20
C TRP A 190 -18.31 4.99 11.04
N LEU A 191 -19.25 5.79 11.58
CA LEU A 191 -20.34 5.29 12.44
C LEU A 191 -21.28 4.35 11.66
N GLU A 192 -21.60 4.67 10.41
CA GLU A 192 -22.39 3.81 9.53
C GLU A 192 -21.69 2.45 9.32
N LEU A 193 -20.38 2.47 9.01
CA LEU A 193 -19.60 1.26 8.79
C LEU A 193 -19.38 0.44 10.06
N GLU A 194 -19.14 1.09 11.20
CA GLU A 194 -18.90 0.44 12.49
C GLU A 194 -20.09 -0.40 12.95
N GLY A 195 -21.31 -0.07 12.52
CA GLY A 195 -22.51 -0.90 12.73
C GLY A 195 -22.43 -2.27 12.04
N HIS A 196 -21.56 -2.45 11.05
CA HIS A 196 -21.45 -3.64 10.20
C HIS A 196 -20.04 -4.22 10.12
N ALA A 197 -19.03 -3.47 10.54
CA ALA A 197 -17.63 -3.88 10.54
C ALA A 197 -16.97 -3.53 11.88
N ARG A 198 -16.12 -4.40 12.38
CA ARG A 198 -15.42 -4.15 13.66
C ARG A 198 -14.21 -3.24 13.45
N PRO A 199 -14.08 -2.16 14.24
CA PRO A 199 -12.87 -1.37 14.25
C PRO A 199 -11.65 -2.22 14.56
N ALA A 200 -10.57 -2.00 13.82
CA ALA A 200 -9.27 -2.64 14.04
C ALA A 200 -8.14 -1.67 13.68
N GLY A 201 -6.97 -1.88 14.27
CA GLY A 201 -5.81 -1.04 14.08
C GLY A 201 -5.05 -1.30 12.78
N LEU A 202 -4.18 -0.37 12.47
CA LEU A 202 -3.33 -0.39 11.29
C LEU A 202 -2.47 -1.67 11.15
N PRO A 203 -1.93 -2.30 12.22
CA PRO A 203 -1.16 -3.54 12.10
C PRO A 203 -1.94 -4.69 11.46
N LEU A 204 -3.25 -4.81 11.71
CA LEU A 204 -4.07 -5.82 11.02
C LEU A 204 -4.13 -5.55 9.51
N TRP A 205 -4.28 -4.29 9.10
CA TRP A 205 -4.27 -3.96 7.68
C TRP A 205 -2.91 -4.24 7.02
N HIS A 206 -1.81 -3.90 7.70
CA HIS A 206 -0.47 -4.23 7.21
C HIS A 206 -0.28 -5.75 7.04
N LEU A 207 -0.84 -6.55 7.93
CA LEU A 207 -0.83 -8.02 7.78
C LEU A 207 -1.60 -8.46 6.52
N LEU A 208 -2.73 -7.81 6.20
CA LEU A 208 -3.48 -8.09 4.98
C LEU A 208 -2.69 -7.70 3.72
N ASP A 209 -2.00 -6.56 3.73
CA ASP A 209 -1.13 -6.15 2.63
C ASP A 209 0.03 -7.15 2.43
N ILE A 210 0.67 -7.61 3.52
CA ILE A 210 1.71 -8.65 3.49
C ILE A 210 1.17 -9.95 2.87
N ARG A 211 0.00 -10.39 3.29
CA ARG A 211 -0.62 -11.63 2.78
C ARG A 211 -1.05 -11.53 1.32
N ALA A 212 -1.37 -10.33 0.88
CA ALA A 212 -1.68 -10.04 -0.52
C ALA A 212 -0.43 -9.80 -1.39
N GLY A 213 0.77 -9.83 -0.83
CA GLY A 213 2.00 -9.50 -1.56
C GLY A 213 2.06 -8.03 -1.99
N GLN A 214 1.34 -7.15 -1.29
CA GLN A 214 1.28 -5.71 -1.59
C GLN A 214 2.45 -5.01 -0.90
N ALA A 215 3.50 -4.70 -1.67
CA ALA A 215 4.74 -4.11 -1.18
C ALA A 215 4.75 -2.58 -1.43
N ASP A 216 4.14 -1.81 -0.54
CA ASP A 216 4.12 -0.36 -0.66
C ASP A 216 5.47 0.26 -0.28
N VAL A 217 5.90 1.27 -1.06
CA VAL A 217 7.10 2.04 -0.76
C VAL A 217 6.82 3.03 0.38
N ARG A 218 7.77 3.10 1.31
CA ARG A 218 7.76 3.94 2.50
C ARG A 218 9.00 4.86 2.50
N PRO A 219 9.06 5.90 3.33
CA PRO A 219 10.25 6.76 3.40
C PRO A 219 11.56 5.98 3.57
N GLU A 220 11.54 4.95 4.43
CA GLU A 220 12.71 4.11 4.75
C GLU A 220 13.13 3.21 3.60
N THR A 221 12.27 2.99 2.61
CA THR A 221 12.50 2.10 1.47
C THR A 221 12.49 2.81 0.12
N GLY A 222 12.28 4.12 0.12
CA GLY A 222 12.32 4.96 -1.08
C GLY A 222 13.67 4.85 -1.80
N ASP A 223 13.64 4.81 -3.13
CA ASP A 223 14.81 4.72 -4.01
C ASP A 223 15.70 3.47 -3.83
N GLN A 224 15.22 2.44 -3.09
CA GLN A 224 16.00 1.22 -2.85
C GLN A 224 15.74 0.12 -3.88
N PHE A 225 14.52 0.00 -4.39
CA PHE A 225 14.07 -1.16 -5.15
C PHE A 225 13.72 -0.81 -6.60
N LEU A 226 14.02 -1.72 -7.52
CA LEU A 226 13.38 -1.73 -8.83
C LEU A 226 11.94 -2.25 -8.68
N PRO A 227 11.00 -1.87 -9.57
CA PRO A 227 9.62 -2.38 -9.53
C PRO A 227 9.54 -3.91 -9.49
N GLN A 228 10.43 -4.60 -10.22
CA GLN A 228 10.47 -6.06 -10.25
C GLN A 228 10.91 -6.68 -8.91
N MET A 229 11.73 -5.99 -8.11
CA MET A 229 12.11 -6.45 -6.77
C MET A 229 10.93 -6.41 -5.78
N LEU A 230 9.87 -5.67 -6.10
CA LEU A 230 8.63 -5.55 -5.34
C LEU A 230 7.47 -6.34 -5.99
N ASP A 231 7.77 -7.18 -6.99
CA ASP A 231 6.80 -7.96 -7.77
C ASP A 231 5.71 -7.11 -8.46
N TYR A 232 5.95 -5.81 -8.71
CA TYR A 232 4.98 -4.92 -9.34
C TYR A 232 4.58 -5.35 -10.76
N HIS A 233 5.43 -6.09 -11.45
CA HIS A 233 5.13 -6.69 -12.74
C HIS A 233 4.11 -7.85 -12.64
N ARG A 234 3.98 -8.48 -11.46
CA ARG A 234 3.04 -9.57 -11.19
C ARG A 234 1.70 -9.06 -10.64
N THR A 235 1.74 -7.90 -9.93
CA THR A 235 0.53 -7.29 -9.37
C THR A 235 -0.18 -6.33 -10.34
N GLY A 236 0.37 -6.12 -11.54
CA GLY A 236 -0.19 -5.21 -12.53
C GLY A 236 0.17 -3.73 -12.31
N ALA A 237 1.06 -3.43 -11.37
CA ALA A 237 1.51 -2.06 -11.11
C ALA A 237 2.56 -1.55 -12.13
N VAL A 238 3.02 -2.40 -13.07
CA VAL A 238 3.91 -2.04 -14.17
C VAL A 238 3.34 -2.54 -15.49
N SER A 239 3.18 -1.66 -16.46
CA SER A 239 2.93 -2.00 -17.86
C SER A 239 4.23 -1.98 -18.65
N PHE A 240 4.50 -3.06 -19.40
CA PHE A 240 5.63 -3.15 -20.32
C PHE A 240 5.25 -2.85 -21.78
N THR A 241 3.96 -2.64 -22.04
CA THR A 241 3.39 -2.36 -23.37
C THR A 241 3.07 -0.89 -23.58
N LYS A 242 3.03 -0.10 -22.50
CA LYS A 242 2.78 1.35 -22.54
C LYS A 242 3.94 2.14 -23.16
N GLY A 243 3.68 3.42 -23.46
CA GLY A 243 4.70 4.39 -23.92
C GLY A 243 5.75 4.73 -22.84
N CYS A 244 6.69 5.61 -23.18
CA CYS A 244 7.83 5.97 -22.35
C CYS A 244 7.41 6.63 -21.02
N TYR A 245 8.18 6.33 -19.96
CA TYR A 245 8.06 6.97 -18.65
C TYR A 245 9.44 7.07 -17.97
N THR A 246 9.54 7.91 -16.96
CA THR A 246 10.80 8.16 -16.23
C THR A 246 11.33 6.86 -15.60
N GLY A 247 12.58 6.49 -15.90
CA GLY A 247 13.26 5.28 -15.41
C GLY A 247 12.97 3.99 -16.19
N GLN A 248 12.12 4.05 -17.23
CA GLN A 248 11.70 2.87 -18.02
C GLN A 248 12.87 2.08 -18.60
N GLU A 249 13.94 2.73 -19.06
CA GLU A 249 15.07 2.03 -19.71
C GLU A 249 15.66 0.95 -18.79
N VAL A 250 15.91 1.29 -17.52
CA VAL A 250 16.45 0.34 -16.52
C VAL A 250 15.43 -0.75 -16.20
N VAL A 251 14.16 -0.38 -16.02
CA VAL A 251 13.05 -1.31 -15.72
C VAL A 251 12.87 -2.30 -16.87
N ALA A 252 12.79 -1.83 -18.13
CA ALA A 252 12.62 -2.69 -19.29
C ALA A 252 13.87 -3.56 -19.54
N ARG A 253 15.08 -3.02 -19.40
CA ARG A 253 16.32 -3.80 -19.53
C ARG A 253 16.36 -4.92 -18.49
N THR A 254 15.96 -4.67 -17.26
CA THR A 254 15.89 -5.71 -16.23
C THR A 254 14.90 -6.79 -16.58
N GLN A 255 13.76 -6.45 -17.17
CA GLN A 255 12.74 -7.42 -17.58
C GLN A 255 13.18 -8.32 -18.73
N TYR A 256 13.82 -7.75 -19.78
CA TYR A 256 14.08 -8.48 -21.02
C TYR A 256 15.50 -9.00 -21.16
N ARG A 257 16.47 -8.42 -20.46
CA ARG A 257 17.90 -8.74 -20.62
C ARG A 257 18.64 -8.89 -19.30
N GLY A 258 18.05 -8.52 -18.19
CA GLY A 258 18.65 -8.59 -16.86
C GLY A 258 18.33 -9.91 -16.15
N LYS A 259 19.19 -10.29 -15.20
CA LYS A 259 18.87 -11.29 -14.18
C LYS A 259 18.68 -10.56 -12.86
N LEU A 260 17.49 -10.61 -12.33
CA LEU A 260 17.21 -10.10 -11.00
C LEU A 260 17.90 -11.01 -9.98
N LYS A 261 18.65 -10.41 -9.04
CA LYS A 261 19.36 -11.14 -7.97
C LYS A 261 18.72 -10.96 -6.60
N ARG A 262 17.64 -10.18 -6.54
CA ARG A 262 16.89 -9.89 -5.31
C ARG A 262 15.42 -9.96 -5.62
N HIS A 263 14.68 -10.70 -4.82
CA HIS A 263 13.26 -10.98 -5.02
C HIS A 263 12.46 -10.69 -3.77
N LEU A 264 11.18 -10.38 -3.95
CA LEU A 264 10.22 -10.27 -2.87
C LEU A 264 9.94 -11.65 -2.29
N HIS A 265 9.94 -11.75 -0.97
CA HIS A 265 9.53 -12.94 -0.23
C HIS A 265 8.58 -12.55 0.89
N ARG A 266 7.64 -13.44 1.19
CA ARG A 266 6.84 -13.38 2.39
C ARG A 266 7.42 -14.33 3.42
N LEU A 267 7.73 -13.80 4.61
CA LEU A 267 8.28 -14.55 5.73
C LEU A 267 7.32 -14.59 6.89
N GLY A 268 7.22 -15.75 7.55
CA GLY A 268 6.83 -15.86 8.94
C GLY A 268 8.08 -15.77 9.81
N ILE A 269 8.06 -14.96 10.85
CA ILE A 269 9.20 -14.69 11.75
C ILE A 269 8.76 -15.03 13.15
N ALA A 270 9.53 -15.85 13.86
CA ALA A 270 9.27 -16.22 15.26
C ALA A 270 9.72 -15.08 16.20
N THR A 271 8.91 -14.04 16.27
CA THR A 271 9.11 -12.88 17.15
C THR A 271 7.79 -12.16 17.41
N SER A 272 7.63 -11.58 18.59
CA SER A 272 6.51 -10.67 18.90
C SER A 272 6.76 -9.23 18.43
N ASN A 273 8.03 -8.88 18.09
CA ASN A 273 8.42 -7.53 17.68
C ASN A 273 8.66 -7.49 16.17
N PRO A 274 7.75 -6.92 15.37
CA PRO A 274 7.94 -6.79 13.93
C PRO A 274 9.19 -5.95 13.61
N PRO A 275 10.11 -6.44 12.75
CA PRO A 275 11.24 -5.63 12.32
C PRO A 275 10.76 -4.39 11.55
N ALA A 276 11.42 -3.26 11.77
CA ALA A 276 11.03 -2.00 11.15
C ALA A 276 11.24 -2.03 9.62
N PRO A 277 10.39 -1.35 8.82
CA PRO A 277 10.64 -1.12 7.41
C PRO A 277 12.02 -0.48 7.18
N GLY A 278 12.72 -0.89 6.11
CA GLY A 278 14.07 -0.42 5.80
C GLY A 278 15.18 -1.13 6.58
N SER A 279 14.87 -1.92 7.62
CA SER A 279 15.88 -2.67 8.37
C SER A 279 16.63 -3.64 7.46
N ALA A 280 17.95 -3.66 7.61
CA ALA A 280 18.81 -4.62 6.94
C ALA A 280 18.56 -6.03 7.47
N ILE A 281 18.61 -7.00 6.58
CA ILE A 281 18.53 -8.42 6.89
C ILE A 281 19.89 -9.05 6.60
N ALA A 282 20.43 -9.85 7.51
CA ALA A 282 21.67 -10.58 7.31
C ALA A 282 21.50 -12.09 7.48
N LEU A 283 22.37 -12.85 6.84
CA LEU A 283 22.61 -14.25 7.16
C LEU A 283 23.49 -14.34 8.40
N PRO A 284 23.27 -15.28 9.30
CA PRO A 284 24.12 -15.44 10.48
C PRO A 284 25.59 -15.58 10.08
N GLY A 285 26.42 -14.67 10.60
CA GLY A 285 27.87 -14.65 10.31
C GLY A 285 28.29 -14.01 8.98
N ASP A 286 27.36 -13.47 8.17
CA ASP A 286 27.68 -12.71 6.96
C ASP A 286 27.68 -11.20 7.29
N ALA A 287 28.80 -10.53 7.03
CA ALA A 287 28.90 -9.08 7.22
C ALA A 287 28.12 -8.27 6.17
N ASN A 288 27.72 -8.89 5.05
CA ASN A 288 27.00 -8.23 3.97
C ASN A 288 25.49 -8.40 4.14
N PRO A 289 24.68 -7.33 3.95
CA PRO A 289 23.24 -7.44 4.00
C PRO A 289 22.70 -8.42 2.97
N ALA A 290 21.93 -9.39 3.43
CA ALA A 290 21.21 -10.36 2.59
C ALA A 290 19.94 -9.74 1.97
N GLY A 291 19.39 -8.71 2.58
CA GLY A 291 18.16 -8.09 2.12
C GLY A 291 17.71 -6.90 2.96
N THR A 292 16.46 -6.52 2.75
CA THR A 292 15.81 -5.38 3.42
C THR A 292 14.35 -5.71 3.72
N VAL A 293 13.87 -5.33 4.89
CA VAL A 293 12.46 -5.40 5.28
C VAL A 293 11.66 -4.34 4.52
N VAL A 294 10.61 -4.74 3.80
CA VAL A 294 9.68 -3.80 3.14
C VAL A 294 8.60 -3.38 4.14
N ILE A 295 7.95 -4.35 4.76
CA ILE A 295 6.93 -4.15 5.77
C ILE A 295 6.84 -5.41 6.64
N ALA A 296 6.55 -5.25 7.93
CA ALA A 296 6.25 -6.35 8.84
C ALA A 296 5.08 -6.00 9.75
N ALA A 297 4.33 -7.01 10.17
CA ALA A 297 3.19 -6.86 11.07
C ALA A 297 3.04 -8.07 12.00
N PRO A 298 2.44 -7.90 13.19
CA PRO A 298 2.07 -9.01 14.06
C PRO A 298 1.10 -9.96 13.35
N ALA A 299 1.30 -11.26 13.52
CA ALA A 299 0.44 -12.30 12.93
C ALA A 299 -0.01 -13.36 13.95
N GLY A 300 0.39 -13.18 15.18
CA GLY A 300 0.08 -14.03 16.36
C GLY A 300 0.79 -13.50 17.60
N ALA A 301 0.68 -14.20 18.71
CA ALA A 301 1.26 -13.76 20.00
C ALA A 301 2.80 -13.62 19.93
N GLU A 302 3.46 -14.60 19.30
CA GLU A 302 4.93 -14.64 19.16
C GLU A 302 5.35 -14.80 17.69
N ARG A 303 4.53 -14.31 16.78
CA ARG A 303 4.75 -14.45 15.35
C ARG A 303 4.44 -13.15 14.63
N CYS A 304 5.34 -12.74 13.74
CA CYS A 304 5.13 -11.70 12.75
C CYS A 304 5.12 -12.28 11.33
N GLU A 305 4.51 -11.60 10.40
CA GLU A 305 4.73 -11.81 8.98
C GLU A 305 5.38 -10.57 8.37
N ALA A 306 6.20 -10.76 7.34
CA ALA A 306 6.87 -9.66 6.65
C ALA A 306 6.94 -9.90 5.15
N LEU A 307 6.90 -8.80 4.38
CA LEU A 307 7.44 -8.76 3.02
C LEU A 307 8.88 -8.25 3.09
N VAL A 308 9.78 -8.97 2.46
CA VAL A 308 11.22 -8.67 2.45
C VAL A 308 11.77 -8.81 1.04
N VAL A 309 12.75 -7.99 0.68
CA VAL A 309 13.51 -8.19 -0.55
C VAL A 309 14.83 -8.84 -0.17
N LEU A 310 15.06 -10.08 -0.62
CA LEU A 310 16.25 -10.87 -0.31
C LEU A 310 17.06 -11.20 -1.56
N ARG A 311 18.38 -11.39 -1.38
CA ARG A 311 19.25 -12.01 -2.37
C ARG A 311 18.94 -13.51 -2.51
N ASP A 312 19.18 -14.06 -3.69
CA ASP A 312 18.91 -15.48 -4.00
C ASP A 312 19.58 -16.45 -3.01
N GLU A 313 20.77 -16.09 -2.51
CA GLU A 313 21.52 -16.93 -1.57
C GLU A 313 20.83 -17.09 -0.20
N ALA A 314 19.95 -16.13 0.16
CA ALA A 314 19.21 -16.17 1.42
C ALA A 314 17.86 -16.89 1.33
N ARG A 315 17.44 -17.36 0.14
CA ARG A 315 16.09 -17.92 -0.12
C ARG A 315 15.74 -19.16 0.71
N ASN A 316 16.73 -19.88 1.24
CA ASN A 316 16.48 -21.12 2.01
C ASN A 316 17.01 -21.01 3.43
N ALA A 317 17.25 -19.78 3.93
CA ALA A 317 17.71 -19.59 5.29
C ALA A 317 16.62 -19.96 6.30
N GLY A 318 16.93 -20.80 7.27
CA GLY A 318 16.03 -21.12 8.38
C GLY A 318 16.08 -20.08 9.50
N VAL A 319 17.11 -19.23 9.52
CA VAL A 319 17.33 -18.18 10.51
C VAL A 319 17.90 -16.95 9.81
N LEU A 320 17.37 -15.78 10.14
CA LEU A 320 17.84 -14.49 9.67
C LEU A 320 18.09 -13.53 10.84
N GLU A 321 18.92 -12.54 10.61
CA GLU A 321 19.20 -11.46 11.54
C GLU A 321 18.54 -10.17 11.04
N PHE A 322 17.83 -9.47 11.94
CA PHE A 322 17.13 -8.22 11.71
C PHE A 322 17.71 -7.16 12.67
N GLY A 323 18.76 -6.44 12.21
CA GLY A 323 19.59 -5.66 13.12
C GLY A 323 20.27 -6.57 14.13
N ASP A 324 20.10 -6.28 15.44
CA ASP A 324 20.69 -7.09 16.53
C ASP A 324 19.84 -8.32 16.90
N ALA A 325 18.62 -8.43 16.36
CA ALA A 325 17.72 -9.53 16.65
C ALA A 325 17.91 -10.69 15.67
N ARG A 326 18.07 -11.91 16.21
CA ARG A 326 18.13 -13.15 15.44
C ARG A 326 16.86 -13.93 15.63
N ALA A 327 16.21 -14.35 14.53
CA ALA A 327 14.95 -15.08 14.60
C ALA A 327 14.88 -16.22 13.57
N PRO A 328 14.25 -17.36 13.93
CA PRO A 328 13.82 -18.36 12.98
C PRO A 328 12.82 -17.78 12.00
N VAL A 329 12.93 -18.17 10.72
CA VAL A 329 12.04 -17.75 9.65
C VAL A 329 11.50 -18.92 8.86
N GLU A 330 10.29 -18.73 8.35
CA GLU A 330 9.60 -19.63 7.43
C GLU A 330 9.24 -18.86 6.16
N PHE A 331 9.58 -19.40 5.00
CA PHE A 331 9.16 -18.81 3.72
C PHE A 331 7.72 -19.20 3.43
N LEU A 332 6.85 -18.22 3.35
CA LEU A 332 5.42 -18.37 3.10
C LEU A 332 5.11 -18.11 1.62
N PRO A 333 4.09 -18.77 1.05
CA PRO A 333 3.69 -18.51 -0.33
C PRO A 333 3.15 -17.08 -0.50
N LEU A 334 3.48 -16.47 -1.62
CA LEU A 334 2.80 -15.28 -2.13
C LEU A 334 1.51 -15.71 -2.86
N PRO A 335 0.48 -14.84 -2.96
CA PRO A 335 -0.82 -15.21 -3.55
C PRO A 335 -0.80 -15.29 -5.08
N TYR A 336 0.35 -15.11 -5.70
CA TYR A 336 0.57 -15.21 -7.14
C TYR A 336 1.79 -16.11 -7.44
N ALA A 337 1.89 -16.63 -8.67
CA ALA A 337 2.99 -17.49 -9.06
C ALA A 337 4.33 -16.72 -8.99
N THR A 338 5.27 -17.28 -8.26
CA THR A 338 6.68 -16.87 -8.25
C THR A 338 7.46 -17.95 -9.03
N GLU A 339 8.14 -17.55 -10.10
CA GLU A 339 9.05 -18.46 -10.81
C GLU A 339 10.25 -18.83 -9.97
#